data_c509677891d299e9cea12bdbe4c8c664
#
_entry.id   c509677891d299e9cea12bdbe4c8c664
#
_cell.length_a   1.000
_cell.length_b   1.000
_cell.length_c   1.000
_cell.angle_alpha   90.00
_cell.angle_beta   90.00
_cell.angle_gamma   90.00
#
_symmetry.space_group_name_H-M   'P 1'
#
loop_
_entity.id
_entity.type
_entity.pdbx_description
1 polymer ?
#
loop_
_entity_poly.entity_id
_entity_poly.type
_entity_poly.pdbx_seq_one_letter_code
_entity_poly.pdbx_strand_id
1 'polypeptide(L)'
;CIYTGILYVAYNINSIPMGMFSLTRQTKRKETFISGLIAGLLMVIPWFLSYFAMMCFYGDTSIVGADVTTPWMEMIKAVNGGPALMALFSLVMGWTLVETATGCIHMIIDRFDVAMEEKGAAKLSDTNRGLITVITLIAALVLSRVGVVTLIEQGYSYLSYGFILFYLLPTLLVGGYKIIKHKDK
;
A
#
# COMPACT_ATOMS: atom_id res chain seq x y z
N CYS A 1 0.06 -18.74 -10.65
CA CYS A 1 -0.11 -17.43 -11.33
C CYS A 1 -1.39 -16.70 -10.91
N ILE A 2 -2.63 -17.25 -11.16
CA ILE A 2 -3.89 -16.54 -10.83
C ILE A 2 -4.02 -16.30 -9.31
N TYR A 3 -3.78 -17.33 -8.50
CA TYR A 3 -3.81 -17.24 -7.04
C TYR A 3 -2.85 -16.16 -6.50
N THR A 4 -1.62 -16.11 -6.97
CA THR A 4 -0.63 -15.10 -6.60
C THR A 4 -1.08 -13.69 -7.01
N GLY A 5 -1.72 -13.57 -8.19
CA GLY A 5 -2.31 -12.31 -8.64
C GLY A 5 -3.44 -11.83 -7.73
N ILE A 6 -4.33 -12.73 -7.28
CA ILE A 6 -5.40 -12.38 -6.34
C ILE A 6 -4.82 -11.90 -4.99
N LEU A 7 -3.82 -12.59 -4.46
CA LEU A 7 -3.14 -12.17 -3.22
C LEU A 7 -2.46 -10.81 -3.37
N TYR A 8 -1.82 -10.55 -4.52
CA TYR A 8 -1.20 -9.28 -4.81
C TYR A 8 -2.23 -8.13 -4.85
N VAL A 9 -3.36 -8.33 -5.52
CA VAL A 9 -4.47 -7.36 -5.54
C VAL A 9 -5.01 -7.15 -4.13
N ALA A 10 -5.25 -8.22 -3.36
CA ALA A 10 -5.75 -8.14 -1.99
C ALA A 10 -4.80 -7.37 -1.07
N TYR A 11 -3.50 -7.57 -1.22
CA TYR A 11 -2.50 -6.80 -0.51
C TYR A 11 -2.56 -5.31 -0.87
N ASN A 12 -2.70 -4.97 -2.15
CA ASN A 12 -2.76 -3.57 -2.58
C ASN A 12 -4.06 -2.86 -2.14
N ILE A 13 -5.15 -3.60 -1.93
CA ILE A 13 -6.41 -3.05 -1.38
C ILE A 13 -6.19 -2.44 0.01
N ASN A 14 -5.19 -2.90 0.77
CA ASN A 14 -4.79 -2.30 2.04
C ASN A 14 -4.49 -0.80 1.93
N SER A 15 -4.04 -0.30 0.80
CA SER A 15 -3.76 1.12 0.58
C SER A 15 -5.02 1.98 0.40
N ILE A 16 -6.18 1.39 0.11
CA ILE A 16 -7.44 2.13 -0.09
C ILE A 16 -7.83 2.95 1.15
N PRO A 17 -7.83 2.41 2.39
CA PRO A 17 -8.15 3.20 3.58
C PRO A 17 -7.22 4.39 3.80
N MET A 18 -5.96 4.31 3.35
CA MET A 18 -5.00 5.42 3.46
C MET A 18 -5.40 6.62 2.59
N GLY A 19 -6.07 6.39 1.46
CA GLY A 19 -6.53 7.43 0.55
C GLY A 19 -7.98 7.88 0.77
N MET A 20 -8.74 7.26 1.67
CA MET A 20 -10.17 7.54 1.84
C MET A 20 -10.47 8.98 2.25
N PHE A 21 -9.59 9.65 3.00
CA PHE A 21 -9.76 11.05 3.35
C PHE A 21 -9.78 11.98 2.12
N SER A 22 -9.15 11.61 1.02
CA SER A 22 -9.17 12.40 -0.22
C SER A 22 -10.50 12.28 -0.97
N LEU A 23 -11.27 11.21 -0.71
CA LEU A 23 -12.57 10.96 -1.34
C LEU A 23 -13.70 11.84 -0.76
N THR A 24 -13.50 12.50 0.37
CA THR A 24 -14.49 13.36 1.01
C THR A 24 -14.96 14.53 0.13
N ARG A 25 -14.18 14.90 -0.87
CA ARG A 25 -14.53 15.96 -1.85
C ARG A 25 -15.38 15.47 -3.02
N GLN A 26 -15.52 14.16 -3.19
CA GLN A 26 -16.28 13.59 -4.30
C GLN A 26 -17.73 13.40 -3.87
N THR A 27 -18.63 14.11 -4.56
CA THR A 27 -20.07 14.09 -4.23
C THR A 27 -20.88 13.27 -5.22
N LYS A 28 -20.38 13.03 -6.44
CA LYS A 28 -21.11 12.33 -7.50
C LYS A 28 -20.50 10.96 -7.79
N ARG A 29 -21.35 9.96 -7.94
CA ARG A 29 -20.94 8.58 -8.29
C ARG A 29 -20.10 8.49 -9.56
N LYS A 30 -20.44 9.31 -10.58
CA LYS A 30 -19.68 9.35 -11.86
C LYS A 30 -18.25 9.84 -11.64
N GLU A 31 -18.06 10.83 -10.80
CA GLU A 31 -16.73 11.36 -10.47
C GLU A 31 -15.88 10.31 -9.75
N THR A 32 -16.46 9.61 -8.77
CA THR A 32 -15.81 8.52 -8.04
C THR A 32 -15.42 7.38 -8.98
N PHE A 33 -16.30 6.99 -9.91
CA PHE A 33 -16.00 5.93 -10.87
C PHE A 33 -14.88 6.31 -11.83
N ILE A 34 -14.92 7.54 -12.39
CA ILE A 34 -13.90 8.02 -13.32
C ILE A 34 -12.55 8.17 -12.60
N SER A 35 -12.52 8.73 -11.39
CA SER A 35 -11.29 8.86 -10.63
C SER A 35 -10.69 7.49 -10.26
N GLY A 36 -11.52 6.50 -9.95
CA GLY A 36 -11.07 5.12 -9.73
C GLY A 36 -10.46 4.49 -10.98
N LEU A 37 -11.05 4.71 -12.15
CA LEU A 37 -10.50 4.25 -13.44
C LEU A 37 -9.13 4.90 -13.73
N ILE A 38 -9.03 6.21 -13.56
CA ILE A 38 -7.79 6.95 -13.77
C ILE A 38 -6.71 6.48 -12.78
N ALA A 39 -7.06 6.33 -11.51
CA ALA A 39 -6.15 5.81 -10.49
C ALA A 39 -5.64 4.40 -10.84
N GLY A 40 -6.54 3.52 -11.29
CA GLY A 40 -6.18 2.18 -11.75
C GLY A 40 -5.18 2.22 -12.92
N LEU A 41 -5.41 3.05 -13.92
CA LEU A 41 -4.48 3.22 -15.04
C LEU A 41 -3.11 3.77 -14.59
N LEU A 42 -3.12 4.78 -13.72
CA LEU A 42 -1.89 5.36 -13.17
C LEU A 42 -1.07 4.35 -12.34
N MET A 43 -1.71 3.36 -11.73
CA MET A 43 -1.03 2.27 -11.01
C MET A 43 -0.51 1.19 -11.96
N VAL A 44 -1.32 0.81 -12.96
CA VAL A 44 -1.02 -0.32 -13.85
C VAL A 44 0.09 0.03 -14.85
N ILE A 45 0.13 1.24 -15.39
CA ILE A 45 1.14 1.65 -16.38
C ILE A 45 2.57 1.56 -15.82
N PRO A 46 2.92 2.17 -14.66
CA PRO A 46 4.25 2.02 -14.07
C PRO A 46 4.61 0.58 -13.74
N TRP A 47 3.62 -0.22 -13.31
CA TRP A 47 3.84 -1.62 -13.02
C TRP A 47 4.24 -2.42 -14.27
N PHE A 48 3.55 -2.23 -15.40
CA PHE A 48 3.93 -2.86 -16.66
C PHE A 48 5.29 -2.39 -17.17
N LEU A 49 5.60 -1.09 -17.06
CA LEU A 49 6.93 -0.57 -17.42
C LEU A 49 8.03 -1.22 -16.58
N SER A 50 7.79 -1.37 -15.28
CA SER A 50 8.71 -2.06 -14.37
C SER A 50 8.88 -3.54 -14.75
N TYR A 51 7.76 -4.21 -15.04
CA TYR A 51 7.78 -5.61 -15.47
C TYR A 51 8.59 -5.80 -16.75
N PHE A 52 8.35 -4.99 -17.79
CA PHE A 52 9.09 -5.09 -19.04
C PHE A 52 10.57 -4.77 -18.87
N ALA A 53 10.91 -3.77 -18.04
CA ALA A 53 12.29 -3.47 -17.72
C ALA A 53 13.00 -4.66 -17.04
N MET A 54 12.36 -5.32 -16.08
CA MET A 54 12.90 -6.51 -15.43
C MET A 54 13.00 -7.70 -16.38
N MET A 55 12.08 -7.86 -17.32
CA MET A 55 12.13 -8.93 -18.32
C MET A 55 13.32 -8.82 -19.26
N CYS A 56 13.88 -7.62 -19.49
CA CYS A 56 15.12 -7.44 -20.24
C CYS A 56 16.32 -8.12 -19.58
N PHE A 57 16.28 -8.35 -18.27
CA PHE A 57 17.31 -9.01 -17.48
C PHE A 57 16.88 -10.41 -17.02
N TYR A 58 15.83 -10.98 -17.63
CA TYR A 58 15.34 -12.30 -17.28
C TYR A 58 16.42 -13.36 -17.59
N GLY A 59 16.74 -14.16 -16.56
CA GLY A 59 17.82 -15.15 -16.64
C GLY A 59 19.16 -14.70 -16.04
N ASP A 60 19.34 -13.42 -15.77
CA ASP A 60 20.49 -12.93 -15.01
C ASP A 60 20.17 -12.97 -13.50
N THR A 61 20.63 -14.02 -12.83
CA THR A 61 20.39 -14.23 -11.40
C THR A 61 21.09 -13.20 -10.50
N SER A 62 22.07 -12.46 -11.02
CA SER A 62 22.73 -11.37 -10.29
C SER A 62 21.86 -10.11 -10.19
N ILE A 63 20.89 -9.98 -11.09
CA ILE A 63 19.99 -8.82 -11.18
C ILE A 63 18.57 -9.18 -10.73
N VAL A 64 18.03 -10.28 -11.23
CA VAL A 64 16.67 -10.73 -10.97
C VAL A 64 16.67 -12.13 -10.31
N GLY A 65 17.48 -12.28 -9.26
CA GLY A 65 17.59 -13.52 -8.50
C GLY A 65 16.74 -13.50 -7.22
N ALA A 66 16.47 -14.67 -6.67
CA ALA A 66 15.71 -14.81 -5.41
C ALA A 66 16.39 -14.12 -4.22
N ASP A 67 17.73 -14.03 -4.24
CA ASP A 67 18.54 -13.43 -3.17
C ASP A 67 18.75 -11.91 -3.37
N VAL A 68 18.30 -11.35 -4.48
CA VAL A 68 18.47 -9.93 -4.79
C VAL A 68 17.37 -9.11 -4.11
N THR A 69 17.72 -8.36 -3.09
CA THR A 69 16.77 -7.55 -2.31
C THR A 69 16.31 -6.29 -3.04
N THR A 70 17.12 -5.75 -3.94
CA THR A 70 16.83 -4.51 -4.67
C THR A 70 17.17 -4.65 -6.16
N PRO A 71 16.37 -5.38 -6.95
CA PRO A 71 16.65 -5.63 -8.38
C PRO A 71 16.84 -4.34 -9.18
N TRP A 72 16.09 -3.29 -8.90
CA TRP A 72 16.23 -2.00 -9.56
C TRP A 72 17.61 -1.37 -9.43
N MET A 73 18.25 -1.50 -8.27
CA MET A 73 19.60 -0.97 -8.08
C MET A 73 20.64 -1.76 -8.90
N GLU A 74 20.49 -3.07 -8.96
CA GLU A 74 21.37 -3.91 -9.77
C GLU A 74 21.16 -3.65 -11.28
N MET A 75 19.92 -3.41 -11.71
CA MET A 75 19.65 -2.99 -13.10
C MET A 75 20.32 -1.65 -13.44
N ILE A 76 20.24 -0.65 -12.56
CA ILE A 76 20.90 0.66 -12.78
C ILE A 76 22.40 0.48 -12.90
N LYS A 77 23.02 -0.38 -12.10
CA LYS A 77 24.45 -0.72 -12.21
C LYS A 77 24.75 -1.38 -13.54
N ALA A 78 23.96 -2.36 -13.96
CA ALA A 78 24.17 -3.12 -15.18
C ALA A 78 24.11 -2.24 -16.45
N VAL A 79 23.26 -1.22 -16.46
CA VAL A 79 23.21 -0.25 -17.57
C VAL A 79 24.19 0.91 -17.44
N ASN A 80 25.15 0.83 -16.52
CA ASN A 80 26.11 1.91 -16.23
C ASN A 80 25.44 3.27 -15.94
N GLY A 81 24.34 3.25 -15.17
CA GLY A 81 23.54 4.43 -14.86
C GLY A 81 24.24 5.51 -14.03
N GLY A 82 25.45 5.24 -13.56
CA GLY A 82 26.28 6.19 -12.82
C GLY A 82 25.79 6.50 -11.41
N PRO A 83 26.64 7.11 -10.58
CA PRO A 83 26.34 7.39 -9.17
C PRO A 83 25.22 8.41 -8.98
N ALA A 84 25.04 9.34 -9.93
CA ALA A 84 23.97 10.34 -9.84
C ALA A 84 22.58 9.71 -9.97
N LEU A 85 22.38 8.79 -10.92
CA LEU A 85 21.10 8.09 -11.09
C LEU A 85 20.83 7.17 -9.90
N MET A 86 21.85 6.50 -9.36
CA MET A 86 21.71 5.69 -8.15
C MET A 86 21.32 6.52 -6.94
N ALA A 87 21.93 7.69 -6.75
CA ALA A 87 21.60 8.60 -5.66
C ALA A 87 20.15 9.12 -5.79
N LEU A 88 19.73 9.53 -7.00
CA LEU A 88 18.37 9.97 -7.26
C LEU A 88 17.35 8.86 -6.98
N PHE A 89 17.60 7.64 -7.48
CA PHE A 89 16.76 6.49 -7.21
C PHE A 89 16.63 6.20 -5.71
N SER A 90 17.75 6.19 -4.99
CA SER A 90 17.78 5.94 -3.54
C SER A 90 17.00 7.01 -2.76
N LEU A 91 17.11 8.27 -3.18
CA LEU A 91 16.39 9.39 -2.56
C LEU A 91 14.88 9.26 -2.78
N VAL A 92 14.46 8.96 -4.01
CA VAL A 92 13.03 8.75 -4.35
C VAL A 92 12.48 7.55 -3.59
N MET A 93 13.20 6.43 -3.55
CA MET A 93 12.81 5.25 -2.79
C MET A 93 12.69 5.53 -1.30
N GLY A 94 13.68 6.21 -0.72
CA GLY A 94 13.63 6.62 0.69
C GLY A 94 12.42 7.50 0.99
N TRP A 95 12.15 8.48 0.14
CA TRP A 95 10.98 9.34 0.27
C TRP A 95 9.67 8.56 0.23
N THR A 96 9.52 7.66 -0.73
CA THR A 96 8.32 6.81 -0.88
C THR A 96 8.08 5.93 0.35
N LEU A 97 9.14 5.39 0.96
CA LEU A 97 9.04 4.60 2.19
C LEU A 97 8.57 5.46 3.37
N VAL A 98 9.08 6.69 3.51
CA VAL A 98 8.65 7.62 4.56
C VAL A 98 7.19 8.01 4.37
N GLU A 99 6.77 8.31 3.14
CA GLU A 99 5.38 8.65 2.80
C GLU A 99 4.43 7.50 3.14
N THR A 100 4.77 6.28 2.75
CA THR A 100 3.98 5.08 3.05
C THR A 100 3.88 4.83 4.55
N ALA A 101 4.99 4.93 5.28
CA ALA A 101 4.99 4.75 6.73
C ALA A 101 4.10 5.81 7.42
N THR A 102 4.19 7.06 6.99
CA THR A 102 3.36 8.16 7.51
C THR A 102 1.87 7.91 7.24
N GLY A 103 1.52 7.47 6.03
CA GLY A 103 0.15 7.11 5.68
C GLY A 103 -0.40 5.96 6.52
N CYS A 104 0.39 4.91 6.79
CA CYS A 104 0.00 3.82 7.67
C CYS A 104 -0.25 4.29 9.11
N ILE A 105 0.61 5.14 9.66
CA ILE A 105 0.45 5.69 11.00
C ILE A 105 -0.80 6.58 11.07
N HIS A 106 -1.02 7.42 10.08
CA HIS A 106 -2.22 8.24 9.98
C HIS A 106 -3.49 7.40 9.96
N MET A 107 -3.53 6.34 9.16
CA MET A 107 -4.67 5.42 9.11
C MET A 107 -4.98 4.80 10.48
N ILE A 108 -3.96 4.42 11.25
CA ILE A 108 -4.14 3.87 12.60
C ILE A 108 -4.74 4.92 13.53
N ILE A 109 -4.20 6.13 13.53
CA ILE A 109 -4.67 7.23 14.37
C ILE A 109 -6.13 7.59 14.04
N ASP A 110 -6.47 7.71 12.74
CA ASP A 110 -7.83 8.02 12.30
C ASP A 110 -8.84 6.95 12.74
N ARG A 111 -8.44 5.67 12.76
CA ARG A 111 -9.29 4.60 13.26
C ARG A 111 -9.58 4.72 14.76
N PHE A 112 -8.59 5.12 15.54
CA PHE A 112 -8.81 5.40 16.96
C PHE A 112 -9.72 6.62 17.15
N ASP A 113 -9.51 7.70 16.39
CA ASP A 113 -10.32 8.89 16.47
C ASP A 113 -11.80 8.59 16.14
N VAL A 114 -12.07 7.86 15.06
CA VAL A 114 -13.42 7.45 14.67
C VAL A 114 -14.06 6.57 15.75
N ALA A 115 -13.32 5.60 16.30
CA ALA A 115 -13.85 4.73 17.34
C ALA A 115 -14.15 5.48 18.65
N MET A 116 -13.41 6.53 18.98
CA MET A 116 -13.68 7.41 20.13
C MET A 116 -14.89 8.30 19.87
N GLU A 117 -15.01 8.86 18.69
CA GLU A 117 -16.13 9.70 18.28
C GLU A 117 -17.47 8.92 18.30
N GLU A 118 -17.48 7.67 17.82
CA GLU A 118 -18.64 6.77 17.90
C GLU A 118 -19.08 6.49 19.35
N LYS A 119 -18.16 6.55 20.30
CA LYS A 119 -18.45 6.40 21.75
C LYS A 119 -18.77 7.71 22.45
N GLY A 120 -18.87 8.83 21.70
CA GLY A 120 -19.10 10.15 22.26
C GLY A 120 -17.90 10.73 23.03
N ALA A 121 -16.71 10.18 22.86
CA ALA A 121 -15.47 10.68 23.48
C ALA A 121 -14.77 11.69 22.57
N ALA A 122 -13.93 12.55 23.17
CA ALA A 122 -13.10 13.48 22.43
C ALA A 122 -12.05 12.73 21.63
N LYS A 123 -11.62 13.33 20.49
CA LYS A 123 -10.51 12.80 19.68
C LYS A 123 -9.22 12.66 20.51
N LEU A 124 -8.31 11.82 20.01
CA LEU A 124 -7.01 11.63 20.64
C LEU A 124 -6.27 12.97 20.83
N SER A 125 -5.69 13.15 22.01
CA SER A 125 -4.78 14.27 22.26
C SER A 125 -3.48 14.10 21.46
N ASP A 126 -2.78 15.20 21.19
CA ASP A 126 -1.52 15.19 20.45
C ASP A 126 -0.46 14.30 21.11
N THR A 127 -0.45 14.25 22.43
CA THR A 127 0.44 13.35 23.19
C THR A 127 0.14 11.87 22.89
N ASN A 128 -1.13 11.48 22.88
CA ASN A 128 -1.53 10.12 22.58
C ASN A 128 -1.25 9.75 21.12
N ARG A 129 -1.44 10.67 20.19
CA ARG A 129 -1.06 10.48 18.78
C ARG A 129 0.45 10.26 18.64
N GLY A 130 1.26 11.06 19.34
CA GLY A 130 2.72 10.89 19.39
C GLY A 130 3.11 9.53 19.98
N LEU A 131 2.46 9.10 21.07
CA LEU A 131 2.71 7.81 21.70
C LEU A 131 2.39 6.64 20.76
N ILE A 132 1.24 6.66 20.08
CA ILE A 132 0.87 5.64 19.08
C ILE A 132 1.91 5.58 17.96
N THR A 133 2.35 6.74 17.47
CA THR A 133 3.39 6.83 16.44
C THR A 133 4.68 6.14 16.88
N VAL A 134 5.17 6.47 18.09
CA VAL A 134 6.41 5.89 18.63
C VAL A 134 6.28 4.39 18.83
N ILE A 135 5.17 3.91 19.40
CA ILE A 135 4.91 2.49 19.60
C ILE A 135 4.90 1.75 18.25
N THR A 136 4.22 2.31 17.23
CA THR A 136 4.16 1.72 15.89
C THR A 136 5.55 1.63 15.26
N LEU A 137 6.37 2.69 15.39
CA LEU A 137 7.74 2.69 14.88
C LEU A 137 8.63 1.68 15.58
N ILE A 138 8.53 1.55 16.91
CA ILE A 138 9.28 0.54 17.66
C ILE A 138 8.85 -0.86 17.25
N ALA A 139 7.55 -1.11 17.11
CA ALA A 139 7.03 -2.40 16.65
C ALA A 139 7.55 -2.72 15.23
N ALA A 140 7.56 -1.75 14.31
CA ALA A 140 8.11 -1.92 12.98
C ALA A 140 9.62 -2.25 13.00
N LEU A 141 10.39 -1.57 13.88
CA LEU A 141 11.81 -1.86 14.09
C LEU A 141 12.06 -3.28 14.60
N VAL A 142 11.26 -3.75 15.53
CA VAL A 142 11.35 -5.12 16.04
C VAL A 142 11.01 -6.13 14.94
N LEU A 143 9.93 -5.90 14.18
CA LEU A 143 9.53 -6.75 13.08
C LEU A 143 10.57 -6.77 11.96
N SER A 144 11.29 -5.68 11.71
CA SER A 144 12.34 -5.62 10.69
C SER A 144 13.49 -6.61 10.94
N ARG A 145 13.66 -7.07 12.18
CA ARG A 145 14.66 -8.09 12.55
C ARG A 145 14.36 -9.47 11.98
N VAL A 146 13.11 -9.74 11.62
CA VAL A 146 12.69 -11.02 10.99
C VAL A 146 13.21 -11.16 9.56
N GLY A 147 13.58 -10.05 8.93
CA GLY A 147 14.05 -9.99 7.54
C GLY A 147 12.95 -9.63 6.55
N VAL A 148 13.30 -8.77 5.62
CA VAL A 148 12.34 -8.18 4.64
C VAL A 148 11.72 -9.27 3.76
N VAL A 149 12.50 -10.22 3.28
CA VAL A 149 12.03 -11.29 2.38
C VAL A 149 10.96 -12.16 3.07
N THR A 150 11.24 -12.60 4.30
CA THR A 150 10.29 -13.43 5.09
C THR A 150 9.00 -12.66 5.43
N LEU A 151 9.13 -11.36 5.77
CA LEU A 151 7.96 -10.51 6.02
C LEU A 151 7.10 -10.32 4.79
N ILE A 152 7.71 -10.17 3.60
CA ILE A 152 6.98 -10.05 2.34
C ILE A 152 6.31 -11.38 2.00
N GLU A 153 7.02 -12.48 2.05
CA GLU A 153 6.53 -13.78 1.61
C GLU A 153 5.39 -14.30 2.50
N GLN A 154 5.57 -14.26 3.81
CA GLN A 154 4.61 -14.79 4.77
C GLN A 154 3.68 -13.72 5.33
N GLY A 155 4.22 -12.57 5.76
CA GLY A 155 3.44 -11.50 6.38
C GLY A 155 2.39 -10.92 5.45
N TYR A 156 2.75 -10.64 4.20
CA TYR A 156 1.81 -10.10 3.23
C TYR A 156 0.71 -11.09 2.84
N SER A 157 1.03 -12.39 2.80
CA SER A 157 0.03 -13.42 2.56
C SER A 157 -1.03 -13.45 3.67
N TYR A 158 -0.62 -13.45 4.93
CA TYR A 158 -1.56 -13.41 6.07
C TYR A 158 -2.37 -12.12 6.11
N LEU A 159 -1.74 -10.97 5.85
CA LEU A 159 -2.44 -9.69 5.75
C LEU A 159 -3.47 -9.69 4.62
N SER A 160 -3.12 -10.25 3.46
CA SER A 160 -4.03 -10.35 2.32
C SER A 160 -5.29 -11.16 2.65
N TYR A 161 -5.16 -12.29 3.34
CA TYR A 161 -6.31 -13.07 3.80
C TYR A 161 -7.17 -12.27 4.79
N GLY A 162 -6.53 -11.57 5.73
CA GLY A 162 -7.23 -10.70 6.67
C GLY A 162 -8.01 -9.60 5.95
N PHE A 163 -7.40 -8.94 4.97
CA PHE A 163 -8.06 -7.89 4.18
C PHE A 163 -9.19 -8.41 3.30
N ILE A 164 -9.05 -9.58 2.69
CA ILE A 164 -10.15 -10.21 1.95
C ILE A 164 -11.34 -10.46 2.88
N LEU A 165 -11.09 -11.05 4.03
CA LEU A 165 -12.16 -11.47 4.94
C LEU A 165 -12.84 -10.29 5.64
N PHE A 166 -12.07 -9.35 6.19
CA PHE A 166 -12.58 -8.30 7.08
C PHE A 166 -12.89 -7.00 6.35
N TYR A 167 -12.33 -6.78 5.16
CA TYR A 167 -12.52 -5.54 4.43
C TYR A 167 -13.20 -5.75 3.07
N LEU A 168 -12.62 -6.57 2.20
CA LEU A 168 -13.11 -6.73 0.83
C LEU A 168 -14.50 -7.38 0.79
N LEU A 169 -14.68 -8.51 1.45
CA LEU A 169 -15.97 -9.21 1.49
C LEU A 169 -17.10 -8.34 2.08
N PRO A 170 -16.97 -7.74 3.26
CA PRO A 170 -18.00 -6.86 3.78
C PRO A 170 -18.26 -5.64 2.88
N THR A 171 -17.23 -5.04 2.31
CA THR A 171 -17.38 -3.88 1.42
C THR A 171 -18.15 -4.25 0.16
N LEU A 172 -17.86 -5.38 -0.48
CA LEU A 172 -18.56 -5.84 -1.68
C LEU A 172 -19.99 -6.26 -1.37
N LEU A 173 -20.19 -7.03 -0.30
CA LEU A 173 -21.53 -7.57 0.04
C LEU A 173 -22.45 -6.47 0.58
N VAL A 174 -22.03 -5.77 1.64
CA VAL A 174 -22.86 -4.74 2.30
C VAL A 174 -22.88 -3.46 1.47
N GLY A 175 -21.73 -3.03 0.94
CA GLY A 175 -21.63 -1.84 0.10
C GLY A 175 -22.41 -2.03 -1.21
N GLY A 176 -22.21 -3.16 -1.89
CA GLY A 176 -22.95 -3.52 -3.10
C GLY A 176 -24.45 -3.59 -2.86
N TYR A 177 -24.90 -4.24 -1.79
CA TYR A 177 -26.30 -4.30 -1.40
C TYR A 177 -26.89 -2.92 -1.15
N LYS A 178 -26.19 -2.04 -0.43
CA LYS A 178 -26.62 -0.66 -0.18
C LYS A 178 -26.74 0.15 -1.46
N ILE A 179 -25.78 0.02 -2.38
CA ILE A 179 -25.82 0.72 -3.67
C ILE A 179 -27.00 0.28 -4.52
N ILE A 180 -27.31 -1.02 -4.55
CA ILE A 180 -28.44 -1.56 -5.31
C ILE A 180 -29.79 -1.15 -4.68
N LYS A 181 -29.86 -1.15 -3.35
CA LYS A 181 -31.10 -0.83 -2.62
C LYS A 181 -31.42 0.67 -2.56
N HIS A 182 -30.41 1.51 -2.44
CA HIS A 182 -30.56 2.97 -2.51
C HIS A 182 -30.43 3.41 -3.98
N LYS A 183 -31.54 3.30 -4.72
CA LYS A 183 -31.72 4.09 -5.94
C LYS A 183 -31.63 5.55 -5.54
N ASP A 184 -30.83 6.32 -6.28
CA ASP A 184 -30.61 7.74 -6.04
C ASP A 184 -31.93 8.51 -5.84
N LYS A 185 -32.01 9.21 -4.71
CA LYS A 185 -32.87 10.38 -4.61
C LYS A 185 -32.11 11.57 -5.18
#